data_af8157c041b4cedd8d185d70ba8d1799
#
_entry.id   af8157c041b4cedd8d185d70ba8d1799
#
_cell.length_a   1.000
_cell.length_b   1.000
_cell.length_c   1.000
_cell.angle_alpha   90.00
_cell.angle_beta   90.00
_cell.angle_gamma   90.00
#
_symmetry.space_group_name_H-M   'P 1'
#
loop_
_entity.id
_entity.type
_entity.pdbx_description
1 polymer ?
#
loop_
_entity_poly.entity_id
_entity_poly.type
_entity_poly.pdbx_seq_one_letter_code
_entity_poly.pdbx_strand_id
1 'polypeptide(L)'
;MATFFTRRGDGGDTGLLGEGRVPKFDLRMEALGAIDEANSIFGLCRSMVKSPLLPSILLQVQRDLYQLMAEVAATPENTDRFRAIRSQNVGWLEAQMDALSQVVEIPKEFIIPGDQMSSAWLDLARTVVRRAERRVVELLARGDIENWDIEKYLNRLS
;
A
#
# COMPACT_ATOMS: atom_id res chain seq x y z
N MET A 1 8.93 -25.03 20.25
CA MET A 1 9.36 -23.63 20.28
C MET A 1 9.04 -23.00 18.93
N ALA A 2 8.39 -21.84 18.90
CA ALA A 2 8.20 -21.10 17.66
C ALA A 2 9.56 -20.57 17.19
N THR A 3 10.00 -20.94 16.00
CA THR A 3 11.20 -20.39 15.39
C THR A 3 10.85 -19.11 14.65
N PHE A 4 11.50 -18.00 14.99
CA PHE A 4 11.28 -16.70 14.35
C PHE A 4 11.90 -16.58 12.96
N PHE A 5 12.64 -17.57 12.50
CA PHE A 5 13.30 -17.59 11.19
C PHE A 5 13.31 -19.00 10.59
N THR A 6 13.27 -19.10 9.28
CA THR A 6 13.24 -20.38 8.56
C THR A 6 14.53 -20.70 7.82
N ARG A 7 15.43 -19.73 7.65
CA ARG A 7 16.66 -19.78 6.83
C ARG A 7 16.43 -20.08 5.35
N ARG A 8 15.18 -20.26 4.91
CA ARG A 8 14.86 -20.59 3.50
C ARG A 8 15.20 -19.47 2.52
N GLY A 9 15.41 -18.24 3.02
CA GLY A 9 15.75 -17.08 2.20
C GLY A 9 17.23 -16.71 2.17
N ASP A 10 18.12 -17.51 2.80
CA ASP A 10 19.55 -17.20 2.90
C ASP A 10 20.28 -17.30 1.55
N GLY A 11 19.71 -18.03 0.57
CA GLY A 11 20.20 -18.12 -0.79
C GLY A 11 19.82 -16.94 -1.71
N GLY A 12 19.16 -15.88 -1.18
CA GLY A 12 18.77 -14.71 -1.97
C GLY A 12 17.42 -14.81 -2.66
N ASP A 13 16.68 -15.90 -2.45
CA ASP A 13 15.33 -16.12 -3.00
C ASP A 13 14.26 -16.03 -1.92
N THR A 14 13.03 -15.76 -2.36
CA THR A 14 11.82 -15.74 -1.49
C THR A 14 10.67 -16.48 -2.15
N GLY A 15 9.73 -16.99 -1.33
CA GLY A 15 8.50 -17.63 -1.82
C GLY A 15 7.43 -16.61 -2.17
N LEU A 16 6.57 -16.97 -3.11
CA LEU A 16 5.31 -16.30 -3.42
C LEU A 16 4.15 -16.97 -2.66
N LEU A 17 2.95 -16.40 -2.75
CA LEU A 17 1.72 -17.04 -2.26
C LEU A 17 1.19 -18.02 -3.30
N GLY A 18 1.82 -19.18 -3.36
CA GLY A 18 1.59 -20.29 -4.27
C GLY A 18 2.88 -21.08 -4.46
N GLU A 19 2.96 -21.82 -5.57
CA GLU A 19 4.15 -22.56 -5.94
C GLU A 19 5.16 -21.65 -6.63
N GLY A 20 6.42 -21.77 -6.25
CA GLY A 20 7.53 -21.04 -6.87
C GLY A 20 8.26 -20.11 -5.91
N ARG A 21 9.40 -19.70 -6.36
CA ARG A 21 10.30 -18.76 -5.67
C ARG A 21 10.85 -17.77 -6.69
N VAL A 22 11.10 -16.55 -6.24
CA VAL A 22 11.71 -15.47 -7.04
C VAL A 22 12.92 -14.91 -6.31
N PRO A 23 13.88 -14.32 -7.02
CA PRO A 23 14.96 -13.57 -6.40
C PRO A 23 14.40 -12.42 -5.55
N LYS A 24 15.06 -12.13 -4.42
CA LYS A 24 14.64 -11.01 -3.55
C LYS A 24 14.72 -9.63 -4.21
N PHE A 25 15.42 -9.51 -5.33
CA PHE A 25 15.51 -8.32 -6.18
C PHE A 25 14.49 -8.32 -7.35
N ASP A 26 13.56 -9.27 -7.37
CA ASP A 26 12.47 -9.29 -8.37
C ASP A 26 11.58 -8.06 -8.21
N LEU A 27 11.02 -7.54 -9.33
CA LEU A 27 10.15 -6.38 -9.34
C LEU A 27 8.94 -6.55 -8.40
N ARG A 28 8.43 -7.76 -8.28
CA ARG A 28 7.31 -8.09 -7.38
C ARG A 28 7.70 -7.87 -5.91
N MET A 29 8.93 -8.22 -5.54
CA MET A 29 9.47 -7.98 -4.20
C MET A 29 9.72 -6.49 -3.94
N GLU A 30 10.18 -5.75 -4.95
CA GLU A 30 10.31 -4.29 -4.89
C GLU A 30 8.95 -3.61 -4.68
N ALA A 31 7.91 -4.05 -5.39
CA ALA A 31 6.55 -3.54 -5.20
C ALA A 31 6.03 -3.85 -3.80
N LEU A 32 6.16 -5.09 -3.33
CA LEU A 32 5.76 -5.52 -1.99
C LEU A 32 6.49 -4.72 -0.91
N GLY A 33 7.81 -4.54 -1.04
CA GLY A 33 8.60 -3.75 -0.09
C GLY A 33 8.15 -2.30 -0.01
N ALA A 34 7.85 -1.66 -1.14
CA ALA A 34 7.35 -0.29 -1.15
C ALA A 34 5.95 -0.15 -0.53
N ILE A 35 5.06 -1.13 -0.73
CA ILE A 35 3.73 -1.16 -0.13
C ILE A 35 3.84 -1.36 1.39
N ASP A 36 4.72 -2.27 1.84
CA ASP A 36 4.93 -2.55 3.26
C ASP A 36 5.54 -1.35 3.99
N GLU A 37 6.49 -0.66 3.35
CA GLU A 37 7.04 0.60 3.86
C GLU A 37 5.95 1.67 4.02
N ALA A 38 5.09 1.86 3.01
CA ALA A 38 3.94 2.77 3.10
C ALA A 38 3.00 2.38 4.25
N ASN A 39 2.68 1.10 4.39
CA ASN A 39 1.84 0.57 5.46
C ASN A 39 2.43 0.86 6.86
N SER A 40 3.74 0.72 7.02
CA SER A 40 4.45 1.02 8.26
C SER A 40 4.40 2.51 8.60
N ILE A 41 4.57 3.39 7.60
CA ILE A 41 4.45 4.85 7.78
C ILE A 41 3.02 5.25 8.15
N PHE A 42 1.98 4.65 7.54
CA PHE A 42 0.59 4.87 7.97
C PHE A 42 0.36 4.44 9.43
N GLY A 43 1.05 3.39 9.89
CA GLY A 43 1.04 3.00 11.30
C GLY A 43 1.59 4.09 12.21
N LEU A 44 2.72 4.72 11.83
CA LEU A 44 3.28 5.87 12.53
C LEU A 44 2.30 7.07 12.53
N CYS A 45 1.75 7.43 11.37
CA CYS A 45 0.75 8.49 11.26
C CYS A 45 -0.43 8.24 12.22
N ARG A 46 -0.99 7.02 12.18
CA ARG A 46 -2.12 6.63 13.03
C ARG A 46 -1.82 6.76 14.52
N SER A 47 -0.60 6.50 14.96
CA SER A 47 -0.20 6.61 16.36
C SER A 47 -0.08 8.07 16.85
N MET A 48 0.08 9.02 15.94
CA MET A 48 0.35 10.43 16.26
C MET A 48 -0.83 11.37 15.99
N VAL A 49 -1.77 10.99 15.11
CA VAL A 49 -2.91 11.86 14.79
C VAL A 49 -3.88 11.96 15.96
N LYS A 50 -4.32 13.18 16.26
CA LYS A 50 -5.30 13.47 17.34
C LYS A 50 -6.73 13.64 16.82
N SER A 51 -6.95 13.43 15.53
CA SER A 51 -8.30 13.52 14.93
C SER A 51 -9.17 12.33 15.38
N PRO A 52 -10.46 12.52 15.62
CA PRO A 52 -11.37 11.42 15.93
C PRO A 52 -11.66 10.51 14.71
N LEU A 53 -11.46 10.99 13.49
CA LEU A 53 -11.78 10.29 12.25
C LEU A 53 -10.57 9.61 11.61
N LEU A 54 -9.42 10.28 11.55
CA LEU A 54 -8.25 9.80 10.81
C LEU A 54 -7.72 8.44 11.27
N PRO A 55 -7.69 8.07 12.56
CA PRO A 55 -7.19 6.76 12.98
C PRO A 55 -7.97 5.58 12.38
N SER A 56 -9.29 5.71 12.25
CA SER A 56 -10.13 4.66 11.65
C SER A 56 -9.94 4.56 10.14
N ILE A 57 -9.81 5.70 9.45
CA ILE A 57 -9.52 5.75 8.01
C ILE A 57 -8.15 5.12 7.73
N LEU A 58 -7.11 5.54 8.46
CA LEU A 58 -5.76 5.01 8.30
C LEU A 58 -5.68 3.51 8.63
N LEU A 59 -6.45 3.04 9.63
CA LEU A 59 -6.52 1.60 9.92
C LEU A 59 -7.13 0.81 8.77
N GLN A 60 -8.18 1.33 8.12
CA GLN A 60 -8.77 0.67 6.96
C GLN A 60 -7.79 0.68 5.78
N VAL A 61 -7.12 1.79 5.52
CA VAL A 61 -6.04 1.86 4.51
C VAL A 61 -4.96 0.80 4.77
N GLN A 62 -4.50 0.66 6.02
CA GLN A 62 -3.52 -0.37 6.37
C GLN A 62 -4.02 -1.80 6.11
N ARG A 63 -5.30 -2.08 6.38
CA ARG A 63 -5.91 -3.39 6.06
C ARG A 63 -5.98 -3.64 4.57
N ASP A 64 -6.35 -2.63 3.80
CA ASP A 64 -6.40 -2.74 2.34
C ASP A 64 -5.00 -2.93 1.75
N LEU A 65 -3.98 -2.21 2.24
CA LEU A 65 -2.59 -2.40 1.83
C LEU A 65 -2.07 -3.80 2.18
N TYR A 66 -2.44 -4.35 3.34
CA TYR A 66 -2.10 -5.73 3.70
C TYR A 66 -2.71 -6.75 2.72
N GLN A 67 -3.98 -6.56 2.35
CA GLN A 67 -4.65 -7.41 1.37
C GLN A 67 -4.07 -7.22 -0.03
N LEU A 68 -3.73 -5.99 -0.41
CA LEU A 68 -3.08 -5.66 -1.67
C LEU A 68 -1.72 -6.36 -1.79
N MET A 69 -0.92 -6.37 -0.72
CA MET A 69 0.34 -7.13 -0.71
C MET A 69 0.11 -8.63 -0.95
N ALA A 70 -0.92 -9.22 -0.35
CA ALA A 70 -1.24 -10.63 -0.60
C ALA A 70 -1.63 -10.88 -2.06
N GLU A 71 -2.40 -9.98 -2.67
CA GLU A 71 -2.78 -10.06 -4.08
C GLU A 71 -1.56 -9.93 -5.01
N VAL A 72 -0.65 -8.97 -4.75
CA VAL A 72 0.59 -8.79 -5.51
C VAL A 72 1.54 -9.99 -5.34
N ALA A 73 1.56 -10.62 -4.16
CA ALA A 73 2.39 -11.79 -3.88
C ALA A 73 1.82 -13.11 -4.43
N ALA A 74 0.56 -13.12 -4.89
CA ALA A 74 -0.10 -14.32 -5.39
C ALA A 74 0.54 -14.79 -6.71
N THR A 75 0.71 -16.10 -6.84
CA THR A 75 1.03 -16.72 -8.13
C THR A 75 -0.20 -16.79 -9.03
N PRO A 76 -0.04 -16.94 -10.35
CA PRO A 76 -1.17 -16.92 -11.29
C PRO A 76 -2.33 -17.86 -10.91
N GLU A 77 -2.03 -19.06 -10.44
CA GLU A 77 -3.01 -20.05 -10.00
C GLU A 77 -3.77 -19.66 -8.72
N ASN A 78 -3.26 -18.71 -7.95
CA ASN A 78 -3.87 -18.24 -6.71
C ASN A 78 -4.44 -16.81 -6.79
N THR A 79 -4.38 -16.17 -7.96
CA THR A 79 -4.84 -14.79 -8.16
C THR A 79 -6.28 -14.59 -7.67
N ASP A 80 -7.21 -15.47 -8.05
CA ASP A 80 -8.63 -15.34 -7.66
C ASP A 80 -8.82 -15.47 -6.14
N ARG A 81 -8.05 -16.34 -5.49
CA ARG A 81 -8.10 -16.56 -4.04
C ARG A 81 -7.68 -15.33 -3.26
N PHE A 82 -6.68 -14.59 -3.76
CA PHE A 82 -6.11 -13.42 -3.09
C PHE A 82 -6.62 -12.09 -3.63
N ARG A 83 -7.51 -12.11 -4.64
CA ARG A 83 -8.13 -10.90 -5.20
C ARG A 83 -8.99 -10.20 -4.16
N ALA A 84 -8.46 -9.13 -3.57
CA ALA A 84 -9.06 -8.41 -2.46
C ALA A 84 -9.41 -6.96 -2.81
N ILE A 85 -8.59 -6.29 -3.63
CA ILE A 85 -8.85 -4.91 -4.02
C ILE A 85 -9.84 -4.88 -5.18
N ARG A 86 -10.92 -4.13 -4.98
CA ARG A 86 -12.04 -4.00 -5.93
C ARG A 86 -12.44 -2.54 -6.07
N SER A 87 -13.26 -2.23 -7.05
CA SER A 87 -13.84 -0.89 -7.24
C SER A 87 -14.53 -0.33 -5.99
N GLN A 88 -15.05 -1.20 -5.12
CA GLN A 88 -15.63 -0.79 -3.83
C GLN A 88 -14.60 -0.18 -2.87
N ASN A 89 -13.37 -0.71 -2.83
CA ASN A 89 -12.28 -0.14 -2.02
C ASN A 89 -11.87 1.24 -2.56
N VAL A 90 -11.81 1.39 -3.88
CA VAL A 90 -11.53 2.67 -4.53
C VAL A 90 -12.64 3.69 -4.19
N GLY A 91 -13.91 3.32 -4.38
CA GLY A 91 -15.05 4.17 -4.08
C GLY A 91 -15.15 4.54 -2.59
N TRP A 92 -14.79 3.61 -1.69
CA TRP A 92 -14.72 3.93 -0.26
C TRP A 92 -13.66 5.01 0.02
N LEU A 93 -12.46 4.90 -0.57
CA LEU A 93 -11.38 5.87 -0.38
C LEU A 93 -11.78 7.24 -0.94
N GLU A 94 -12.38 7.29 -2.13
CA GLU A 94 -12.91 8.51 -2.75
C GLU A 94 -13.96 9.17 -1.83
N ALA A 95 -14.87 8.40 -1.26
CA ALA A 95 -15.88 8.92 -0.33
C ALA A 95 -15.27 9.49 0.97
N GLN A 96 -14.16 8.91 1.48
CA GLN A 96 -13.45 9.49 2.63
C GLN A 96 -12.79 10.83 2.26
N MET A 97 -12.19 10.92 1.07
CA MET A 97 -11.58 12.17 0.57
C MET A 97 -12.64 13.26 0.40
N ASP A 98 -13.80 12.94 -0.18
CA ASP A 98 -14.91 13.87 -0.34
C ASP A 98 -15.42 14.37 1.02
N ALA A 99 -15.61 13.46 1.99
CA ALA A 99 -16.03 13.83 3.33
C ALA A 99 -15.02 14.76 4.05
N LEU A 100 -13.71 14.47 3.91
CA LEU A 100 -12.67 15.31 4.48
C LEU A 100 -12.61 16.69 3.80
N SER A 101 -12.83 16.76 2.49
CA SER A 101 -12.80 18.02 1.73
C SER A 101 -13.92 19.00 2.15
N GLN A 102 -15.00 18.51 2.74
CA GLN A 102 -16.08 19.34 3.26
C GLN A 102 -15.74 20.05 4.58
N VAL A 103 -14.73 19.55 5.32
CA VAL A 103 -14.36 20.04 6.65
C VAL A 103 -12.96 20.67 6.70
N VAL A 104 -12.22 20.62 5.59
CA VAL A 104 -10.88 21.18 5.47
C VAL A 104 -10.83 22.16 4.30
N GLU A 105 -10.36 23.36 4.54
CA GLU A 105 -10.05 24.31 3.45
C GLU A 105 -8.77 23.87 2.75
N ILE A 106 -8.88 23.51 1.47
CA ILE A 106 -7.75 23.07 0.67
C ILE A 106 -6.98 24.31 0.17
N PRO A 107 -5.71 24.50 0.54
CA PRO A 107 -4.91 25.60 0.04
C PRO A 107 -4.78 25.57 -1.49
N LYS A 108 -4.80 26.72 -2.12
CA LYS A 108 -4.57 26.84 -3.56
C LYS A 108 -3.06 26.83 -3.95
N GLU A 109 -2.21 26.99 -2.93
CA GLU A 109 -0.74 27.06 -3.10
C GLU A 109 -0.10 25.70 -2.80
N PHE A 110 1.12 25.53 -3.30
CA PHE A 110 1.92 24.35 -2.99
C PHE A 110 2.29 24.32 -1.50
N ILE A 111 1.97 23.24 -0.83
CA ILE A 111 2.27 23.06 0.59
C ILE A 111 3.67 22.50 0.74
N ILE A 112 4.52 23.21 1.50
CA ILE A 112 5.83 22.69 1.93
C ILE A 112 5.59 21.86 3.20
N PRO A 113 5.87 20.56 3.21
CA PRO A 113 5.64 19.72 4.40
C PRO A 113 6.65 20.04 5.50
N GLY A 114 6.22 19.98 6.78
CA GLY A 114 7.15 20.10 7.91
C GLY A 114 6.64 20.91 9.10
N ASP A 115 5.57 21.71 8.95
CA ASP A 115 5.04 22.54 10.04
C ASP A 115 4.51 21.74 11.23
N GLN A 116 3.99 20.54 10.94
CA GLN A 116 3.52 19.61 11.96
C GLN A 116 4.03 18.20 11.68
N MET A 117 4.44 17.49 12.72
CA MET A 117 4.99 16.16 12.62
C MET A 117 4.02 15.17 11.96
N SER A 118 2.74 15.21 12.32
CA SER A 118 1.73 14.31 11.74
C SER A 118 1.52 14.55 10.25
N SER A 119 1.51 15.82 9.79
CA SER A 119 1.37 16.14 8.37
C SER A 119 2.64 15.80 7.58
N ALA A 120 3.82 15.99 8.18
CA ALA A 120 5.09 15.61 7.57
C ALA A 120 5.19 14.09 7.33
N TRP A 121 4.74 13.27 8.28
CA TRP A 121 4.68 11.83 8.12
C TRP A 121 3.64 11.39 7.10
N LEU A 122 2.48 12.06 7.01
CA LEU A 122 1.49 11.80 5.97
C LEU A 122 2.05 12.15 4.57
N ASP A 123 2.80 13.25 4.46
CA ASP A 123 3.45 13.60 3.19
C ASP A 123 4.52 12.57 2.81
N LEU A 124 5.32 12.07 3.77
CA LEU A 124 6.24 10.97 3.50
C LEU A 124 5.50 9.72 3.04
N ALA A 125 4.39 9.33 3.71
CA ALA A 125 3.55 8.22 3.29
C ALA A 125 3.09 8.39 1.84
N ARG A 126 2.61 9.57 1.47
CA ARG A 126 2.21 9.92 0.09
C ARG A 126 3.35 9.65 -0.92
N THR A 127 4.57 10.07 -0.62
CA THR A 127 5.71 9.87 -1.54
C THR A 127 6.09 8.41 -1.69
N VAL A 128 5.99 7.62 -0.62
CA VAL A 128 6.26 6.17 -0.65
C VAL A 128 5.16 5.42 -1.39
N VAL A 129 3.88 5.80 -1.19
CA VAL A 129 2.75 5.25 -1.97
C VAL A 129 2.97 5.49 -3.47
N ARG A 130 3.41 6.69 -3.89
CA ARG A 130 3.75 6.97 -5.30
C ARG A 130 4.88 6.09 -5.84
N ARG A 131 5.83 5.69 -4.99
CA ARG A 131 6.86 4.72 -5.38
C ARG A 131 6.25 3.33 -5.55
N ALA A 132 5.40 2.88 -4.62
CA ALA A 132 4.67 1.62 -4.71
C ALA A 132 3.79 1.57 -5.96
N GLU A 133 3.02 2.63 -6.22
CA GLU A 133 2.19 2.78 -7.42
C GLU A 133 3.00 2.54 -8.70
N ARG A 134 4.15 3.20 -8.86
CA ARG A 134 4.99 3.01 -10.07
C ARG A 134 5.47 1.58 -10.24
N ARG A 135 5.80 0.86 -9.15
CA ARG A 135 6.21 -0.55 -9.21
C ARG A 135 5.04 -1.47 -9.57
N VAL A 136 3.87 -1.17 -9.04
CA VAL A 136 2.63 -1.90 -9.38
C VAL A 136 2.24 -1.66 -10.84
N VAL A 137 2.32 -0.44 -11.34
CA VAL A 137 2.07 -0.13 -12.76
C VAL A 137 3.02 -0.89 -13.68
N GLU A 138 4.29 -1.04 -13.29
CA GLU A 138 5.26 -1.84 -14.05
C GLU A 138 4.86 -3.33 -14.09
N LEU A 139 4.39 -3.90 -12.98
CA LEU A 139 3.88 -5.28 -12.93
C LEU A 139 2.63 -5.46 -13.82
N LEU A 140 1.70 -4.50 -13.78
CA LEU A 140 0.50 -4.50 -14.62
C LEU A 140 0.87 -4.40 -16.12
N ALA A 141 1.81 -3.53 -16.47
CA ALA A 141 2.25 -3.35 -17.84
C ALA A 141 2.97 -4.58 -18.42
N ARG A 142 3.61 -5.39 -17.57
CA ARG A 142 4.24 -6.65 -17.94
C ARG A 142 3.25 -7.83 -17.98
N GLY A 143 2.05 -7.66 -17.44
CA GLY A 143 1.09 -8.76 -17.28
C GLY A 143 1.42 -9.70 -16.12
N ASP A 144 2.31 -9.30 -15.19
CA ASP A 144 2.64 -10.07 -13.99
C ASP A 144 1.46 -10.10 -12.98
N ILE A 145 0.64 -9.07 -13.00
CA ILE A 145 -0.65 -8.95 -12.32
C ILE A 145 -1.67 -8.30 -13.26
N GLU A 146 -2.98 -8.52 -13.02
CA GLU A 146 -4.03 -8.08 -13.96
C GLU A 146 -5.03 -7.09 -13.36
N ASN A 147 -5.02 -6.90 -12.05
CA ASN A 147 -6.04 -6.10 -11.36
C ASN A 147 -5.73 -4.60 -11.37
N TRP A 148 -6.28 -3.85 -12.32
CA TRP A 148 -6.15 -2.40 -12.43
C TRP A 148 -6.83 -1.61 -11.30
N ASP A 149 -7.68 -2.22 -10.47
CA ASP A 149 -8.23 -1.54 -9.29
C ASP A 149 -7.17 -1.29 -8.23
N ILE A 150 -6.08 -2.08 -8.20
CA ILE A 150 -4.90 -1.83 -7.35
C ILE A 150 -4.25 -0.49 -7.71
N GLU A 151 -4.02 -0.25 -9.01
CA GLU A 151 -3.45 1.03 -9.48
C GLU A 151 -4.34 2.19 -9.10
N LYS A 152 -5.65 2.10 -9.37
CA LYS A 152 -6.61 3.15 -9.02
C LYS A 152 -6.60 3.44 -7.51
N TYR A 153 -6.57 2.38 -6.68
CA TYR A 153 -6.51 2.53 -5.23
C TYR A 153 -5.25 3.27 -4.78
N LEU A 154 -4.07 2.84 -5.24
CA LEU A 154 -2.80 3.49 -4.92
C LEU A 154 -2.73 4.93 -5.43
N ASN A 155 -3.25 5.20 -6.63
CA ASN A 155 -3.32 6.53 -7.21
C ASN A 155 -4.21 7.48 -6.38
N ARG A 156 -5.33 7.01 -5.84
CA ARG A 156 -6.19 7.80 -4.94
C ARG A 156 -5.53 8.01 -3.58
N LEU A 157 -4.76 7.04 -3.12
CA LEU A 157 -4.08 7.12 -1.82
C LEU A 157 -2.85 8.02 -1.83
N SER A 158 -2.28 8.31 -3.01
CA SER A 158 -1.06 9.12 -3.21
C SER A 158 -1.36 10.65 -3.43
#